data_02b823fcf547f1e6d645a7af6fd15fa8
#
_entry.id   02b823fcf547f1e6d645a7af6fd15fa8
#
_cell.length_a   1.000
_cell.length_b   1.000
_cell.length_c   1.000
_cell.angle_alpha   90.00
_cell.angle_beta   90.00
_cell.angle_gamma   90.00
#
_symmetry.space_group_name_H-M   'P 1'
#
loop_
_entity.id
_entity.type
_entity.pdbx_description
1 polymer ?
#
loop_
_entity_poly.entity_id
_entity_poly.type
_entity_poly.pdbx_seq_one_letter_code
_entity_poly.pdbx_strand_id
1 'polypeptide(L)'
;LIQADLGPQKTAAALERLISSTMEAQGHGPLLSHDPNRLPEVYDPDFIHADVDLAAVAAGLVAARSGRLCLYGPPGAGKTAYGRWLAQQLGVPLLVKRASDLKSKWLGESEKNIAKAFREARNEGALLLIDEVDSFLQDRRGAQHNWEVSEVNEMLTQMESFSGVFVASTNLMEGLDQAALRRFDLKVKFDFLRADQALGLLSRHCEGLGLQQPLPEEQARISRLVSLTPGDFAAVVRQHRFRPITSATALVSALEAECAVKHGTNRAIGFL
;
A
#
# COMPACT_ATOMS: atom_id res chain seq x y z
N LEU A 1 -37.49 27.92 -8.37
CA LEU A 1 -37.20 26.50 -8.04
C LEU A 1 -37.01 25.77 -9.38
N ILE A 2 -35.74 25.66 -9.82
CA ILE A 2 -35.36 24.85 -11.00
C ILE A 2 -34.95 23.49 -10.44
N GLN A 3 -35.86 22.53 -10.53
CA GLN A 3 -35.53 21.13 -10.32
C GLN A 3 -34.81 20.64 -11.58
N ALA A 4 -33.48 20.72 -11.57
CA ALA A 4 -32.66 20.03 -12.55
C ALA A 4 -32.60 18.56 -12.10
N ASP A 5 -33.20 17.69 -12.90
CA ASP A 5 -33.14 16.24 -12.77
C ASP A 5 -31.70 15.77 -13.11
N LEU A 6 -30.84 15.91 -12.12
CA LEU A 6 -29.45 15.46 -12.19
C LEU A 6 -29.43 13.95 -11.90
N GLY A 7 -29.10 13.15 -12.90
CA GLY A 7 -28.99 11.71 -12.71
C GLY A 7 -28.09 11.35 -11.52
N PRO A 8 -28.23 10.13 -10.93
CA PRO A 8 -27.65 9.77 -9.61
C PRO A 8 -26.15 10.03 -9.48
N GLN A 9 -25.37 9.89 -10.55
CA GLN A 9 -23.92 10.17 -10.54
C GLN A 9 -23.59 11.67 -10.43
N LYS A 10 -24.38 12.55 -11.05
CA LYS A 10 -24.19 14.01 -10.97
C LYS A 10 -24.65 14.54 -9.61
N THR A 11 -25.65 13.91 -9.02
CA THR A 11 -26.15 14.26 -7.68
C THR A 11 -25.13 13.87 -6.60
N ALA A 12 -24.48 12.70 -6.72
CA ALA A 12 -23.40 12.27 -5.83
C ALA A 12 -22.20 13.24 -5.90
N ALA A 13 -21.74 13.57 -7.09
CA ALA A 13 -20.62 14.51 -7.28
C ALA A 13 -20.93 15.94 -6.79
N ALA A 14 -22.18 16.39 -6.88
CA ALA A 14 -22.62 17.66 -6.34
C ALA A 14 -22.65 17.64 -4.80
N LEU A 15 -23.11 16.54 -4.22
CA LEU A 15 -23.14 16.32 -2.77
C LEU A 15 -21.71 16.28 -2.18
N GLU A 16 -20.81 15.53 -2.83
CA GLU A 16 -19.39 15.48 -2.43
C GLU A 16 -18.74 16.87 -2.45
N ARG A 17 -18.99 17.69 -3.47
CA ARG A 17 -18.48 19.08 -3.51
C ARG A 17 -19.04 19.94 -2.38
N LEU A 18 -20.32 19.80 -2.08
CA LEU A 18 -20.99 20.55 -1.00
C LEU A 18 -20.43 20.15 0.37
N ILE A 19 -20.23 18.86 0.60
CA ILE A 19 -19.65 18.35 1.83
C ILE A 19 -18.19 18.80 1.93
N SER A 20 -17.39 18.71 0.86
CA SER A 20 -15.99 19.15 0.83
C SER A 20 -15.87 20.65 1.16
N SER A 21 -16.67 21.50 0.51
CA SER A 21 -16.64 22.94 0.78
C SER A 21 -17.10 23.31 2.20
N THR A 22 -18.03 22.56 2.77
CA THR A 22 -18.48 22.76 4.15
C THR A 22 -17.41 22.34 5.16
N MET A 23 -16.71 21.23 4.91
CA MET A 23 -15.60 20.76 5.75
C MET A 23 -14.40 21.70 5.69
N GLU A 24 -14.06 22.21 4.48
CA GLU A 24 -13.00 23.22 4.31
C GLU A 24 -13.33 24.52 5.08
N ALA A 25 -14.58 24.96 5.03
CA ALA A 25 -15.04 26.14 5.77
C ALA A 25 -14.98 25.94 7.30
N GLN A 26 -15.02 24.69 7.78
CA GLN A 26 -14.86 24.32 9.19
C GLN A 26 -13.41 24.03 9.59
N GLY A 27 -12.43 24.25 8.68
CA GLY A 27 -11.01 24.04 8.95
C GLY A 27 -10.55 22.58 8.81
N HIS A 28 -11.39 21.72 8.26
CA HIS A 28 -11.00 20.36 7.90
C HIS A 28 -10.33 20.37 6.51
N GLY A 29 -9.37 19.47 6.29
CA GLY A 29 -8.75 19.32 4.97
C GLY A 29 -9.75 18.91 3.89
N PRO A 30 -9.48 19.21 2.60
CA PRO A 30 -10.36 18.88 1.49
C PRO A 30 -10.63 17.37 1.44
N LEU A 31 -11.87 16.98 1.16
CA LEU A 31 -12.20 15.61 0.79
C LEU A 31 -11.44 15.30 -0.52
N LEU A 32 -10.43 14.46 -0.43
CA LEU A 32 -9.70 14.02 -1.60
C LEU A 32 -10.68 13.31 -2.54
N SER A 33 -10.87 13.85 -3.74
CA SER A 33 -11.66 13.22 -4.82
C SER A 33 -11.06 11.90 -5.33
N HIS A 34 -9.96 11.46 -4.71
CA HIS A 34 -9.28 10.21 -4.98
C HIS A 34 -9.61 9.27 -3.82
N ASP A 35 -10.39 8.24 -4.08
CA ASP A 35 -10.61 7.18 -3.09
C ASP A 35 -9.26 6.53 -2.74
N PRO A 36 -8.69 6.81 -1.54
CA PRO A 36 -7.40 6.26 -1.16
C PRO A 36 -7.45 4.73 -1.02
N ASN A 37 -8.66 4.15 -0.99
CA ASN A 37 -8.91 2.73 -0.85
C ASN A 37 -9.06 2.02 -2.21
N ARG A 38 -9.07 2.77 -3.33
CA ARG A 38 -9.20 2.17 -4.65
C ARG A 38 -8.00 1.29 -4.97
N LEU A 39 -8.28 0.03 -5.30
CA LEU A 39 -7.28 -0.89 -5.82
C LEU A 39 -6.76 -0.40 -7.18
N PRO A 40 -5.52 -0.76 -7.55
CA PRO A 40 -5.05 -0.65 -8.92
C PRO A 40 -6.04 -1.34 -9.87
N GLU A 41 -6.20 -0.82 -11.07
CA GLU A 41 -7.13 -1.33 -12.09
C GLU A 41 -6.84 -2.81 -12.44
N VAL A 42 -5.57 -3.20 -12.33
CA VAL A 42 -5.10 -4.56 -12.52
C VAL A 42 -4.48 -5.05 -11.20
N TYR A 43 -5.32 -5.36 -10.21
CA TYR A 43 -4.87 -6.01 -8.98
C TYR A 43 -5.34 -7.45 -8.93
N ASP A 44 -4.41 -8.36 -8.72
CA ASP A 44 -4.66 -9.78 -8.56
C ASP A 44 -3.52 -10.37 -7.70
N PRO A 45 -3.82 -11.01 -6.57
CA PRO A 45 -2.80 -11.59 -5.69
C PRO A 45 -1.91 -12.62 -6.38
N ASP A 46 -2.37 -13.29 -7.44
CA ASP A 46 -1.59 -14.27 -8.19
C ASP A 46 -0.37 -13.64 -8.91
N PHE A 47 -0.47 -12.34 -9.22
CA PHE A 47 0.65 -11.56 -9.80
C PHE A 47 1.47 -10.82 -8.75
N ILE A 48 1.42 -11.26 -7.50
CA ILE A 48 2.25 -10.73 -6.42
C ILE A 48 3.16 -11.87 -5.93
N HIS A 49 4.46 -11.60 -5.87
CA HIS A 49 5.39 -12.55 -5.31
C HIS A 49 5.44 -12.38 -3.78
N ALA A 50 4.96 -13.38 -3.06
CA ALA A 50 5.06 -13.49 -1.62
C ALA A 50 5.54 -14.89 -1.23
N ASP A 51 6.07 -15.03 0.00
CA ASP A 51 6.54 -16.30 0.56
C ASP A 51 5.39 -17.19 1.08
N VAL A 52 4.15 -16.71 0.97
CA VAL A 52 2.92 -17.44 1.34
C VAL A 52 1.86 -17.30 0.25
N ASP A 53 0.87 -18.17 0.26
CA ASP A 53 -0.34 -18.02 -0.55
C ASP A 53 -1.23 -16.91 0.04
N LEU A 54 -1.27 -15.77 -0.63
CA LEU A 54 -2.01 -14.58 -0.19
C LEU A 54 -3.53 -14.81 -0.17
N ALA A 55 -4.06 -15.64 -1.06
CA ALA A 55 -5.49 -15.97 -1.10
C ALA A 55 -5.87 -16.89 0.07
N ALA A 56 -5.03 -17.88 0.39
CA ALA A 56 -5.21 -18.74 1.54
C ALA A 56 -5.15 -17.96 2.87
N VAL A 57 -4.20 -17.00 3.00
CA VAL A 57 -4.14 -16.11 4.16
C VAL A 57 -5.41 -15.29 4.30
N ALA A 58 -5.92 -14.72 3.20
CA ALA A 58 -7.17 -13.97 3.22
C ALA A 58 -8.36 -14.84 3.65
N ALA A 59 -8.48 -16.06 3.11
CA ALA A 59 -9.53 -17.00 3.51
C ALA A 59 -9.49 -17.34 5.01
N GLY A 60 -8.29 -17.55 5.56
CA GLY A 60 -8.08 -17.75 6.99
C GLY A 60 -8.53 -16.55 7.83
N LEU A 61 -8.22 -15.34 7.40
CA LEU A 61 -8.63 -14.10 8.10
C LEU A 61 -10.13 -13.82 7.98
N VAL A 62 -10.76 -14.19 6.86
CA VAL A 62 -12.22 -14.13 6.70
C VAL A 62 -12.91 -15.03 7.73
N ALA A 63 -12.35 -16.21 7.99
CA ALA A 63 -12.87 -17.13 8.99
C ALA A 63 -12.60 -16.66 10.44
N ALA A 64 -11.38 -16.19 10.71
CA ALA A 64 -10.96 -15.78 12.06
C ALA A 64 -11.48 -14.40 12.49
N ARG A 65 -11.76 -13.50 11.55
CA ARG A 65 -12.19 -12.11 11.76
C ARG A 65 -11.23 -11.26 12.60
N SER A 66 -10.05 -11.76 12.91
CA SER A 66 -9.00 -11.06 13.64
C SER A 66 -7.63 -11.58 13.22
N GLY A 67 -6.62 -10.74 13.34
CA GLY A 67 -5.24 -11.11 13.04
C GLY A 67 -4.33 -9.90 12.86
N ARG A 68 -3.04 -10.10 13.11
CA ARG A 68 -2.00 -9.06 13.01
C ARG A 68 -0.95 -9.51 12.01
N LEU A 69 -0.88 -8.80 10.89
CA LEU A 69 0.02 -9.11 9.79
C LEU A 69 1.09 -8.04 9.68
N CYS A 70 2.34 -8.48 9.47
CA CYS A 70 3.45 -7.63 9.06
C CYS A 70 3.81 -7.96 7.61
N LEU A 71 3.57 -7.02 6.70
CA LEU A 71 3.94 -7.15 5.29
C LEU A 71 5.26 -6.41 5.06
N TYR A 72 6.28 -7.10 4.59
CA TYR A 72 7.59 -6.49 4.40
C TYR A 72 8.20 -6.87 3.03
N GLY A 73 9.12 -6.05 2.55
CA GLY A 73 9.80 -6.26 1.26
C GLY A 73 9.94 -5.00 0.42
N PRO A 74 10.42 -5.09 -0.81
CA PRO A 74 10.79 -3.93 -1.61
C PRO A 74 9.60 -2.99 -1.85
N PRO A 75 9.85 -1.68 -2.04
CA PRO A 75 8.82 -0.71 -2.40
C PRO A 75 8.18 -1.10 -3.74
N GLY A 76 6.87 -0.87 -3.86
CA GLY A 76 6.13 -1.21 -5.07
C GLY A 76 5.74 -2.69 -5.20
N ALA A 77 6.13 -3.58 -4.28
CA ALA A 77 5.81 -5.01 -4.32
C ALA A 77 4.32 -5.35 -4.09
N GLY A 78 3.47 -4.36 -3.78
CA GLY A 78 2.02 -4.57 -3.65
C GLY A 78 1.51 -4.70 -2.22
N LYS A 79 2.32 -4.48 -1.18
CA LYS A 79 1.95 -4.62 0.25
C LYS A 79 0.68 -3.86 0.63
N THR A 80 0.64 -2.56 0.34
CA THR A 80 -0.52 -1.70 0.66
C THR A 80 -1.74 -2.07 -0.20
N ALA A 81 -1.53 -2.48 -1.46
CA ALA A 81 -2.60 -2.95 -2.33
C ALA A 81 -3.21 -4.27 -1.83
N TYR A 82 -2.38 -5.18 -1.32
CA TYR A 82 -2.87 -6.39 -0.66
C TYR A 82 -3.75 -6.09 0.56
N GLY A 83 -3.35 -5.14 1.41
CA GLY A 83 -4.18 -4.73 2.54
C GLY A 83 -5.56 -4.18 2.12
N ARG A 84 -5.64 -3.44 1.01
CA ARG A 84 -6.90 -2.97 0.44
C ARG A 84 -7.75 -4.13 -0.09
N TRP A 85 -7.14 -5.02 -0.85
CA TRP A 85 -7.81 -6.21 -1.36
C TRP A 85 -8.32 -7.10 -0.22
N LEU A 86 -7.52 -7.29 0.83
CA LEU A 86 -7.89 -8.06 2.02
C LEU A 86 -9.13 -7.46 2.70
N ALA A 87 -9.23 -6.14 2.85
CA ALA A 87 -10.41 -5.49 3.41
C ALA A 87 -11.67 -5.76 2.57
N GLN A 88 -11.55 -5.79 1.24
CA GLN A 88 -12.64 -6.17 0.34
C GLN A 88 -13.05 -7.64 0.53
N GLN A 89 -12.07 -8.57 0.66
CA GLN A 89 -12.37 -9.98 0.92
C GLN A 89 -13.07 -10.18 2.28
N LEU A 90 -12.67 -9.42 3.29
CA LEU A 90 -13.30 -9.42 4.61
C LEU A 90 -14.70 -8.78 4.61
N GLY A 91 -15.02 -7.95 3.61
CA GLY A 91 -16.25 -7.18 3.56
C GLY A 91 -16.34 -6.10 4.64
N VAL A 92 -15.20 -5.50 5.03
CA VAL A 92 -15.11 -4.47 6.08
C VAL A 92 -14.55 -3.17 5.51
N PRO A 93 -14.84 -2.01 6.15
CA PRO A 93 -14.19 -0.76 5.83
C PRO A 93 -12.66 -0.88 6.01
N LEU A 94 -11.92 -0.07 5.26
CA LEU A 94 -10.48 0.03 5.37
C LEU A 94 -10.09 1.40 5.93
N LEU A 95 -9.37 1.40 7.04
CA LEU A 95 -8.73 2.59 7.59
C LEU A 95 -7.24 2.54 7.30
N VAL A 96 -6.77 3.40 6.41
CA VAL A 96 -5.34 3.52 6.09
C VAL A 96 -4.76 4.72 6.81
N LYS A 97 -3.67 4.52 7.54
CA LYS A 97 -2.85 5.58 8.12
C LYS A 97 -1.40 5.39 7.63
N ARG A 98 -0.72 6.49 7.36
CA ARG A 98 0.73 6.46 7.22
C ARG A 98 1.36 6.72 8.58
N ALA A 99 2.50 6.14 8.84
CA ALA A 99 3.22 6.45 10.07
C ALA A 99 3.49 7.95 10.23
N SER A 100 3.78 8.67 9.14
CA SER A 100 3.93 10.13 9.12
C SER A 100 2.68 10.88 9.60
N ASP A 101 1.48 10.36 9.35
CA ASP A 101 0.22 11.00 9.75
C ASP A 101 -0.05 10.84 11.26
N LEU A 102 0.59 9.88 11.89
CA LEU A 102 0.47 9.58 13.32
C LEU A 102 1.53 10.30 14.17
N LYS A 103 2.70 10.65 13.56
CA LYS A 103 3.77 11.38 14.25
C LYS A 103 3.41 12.84 14.50
N SER A 104 3.78 13.33 15.67
CA SER A 104 3.65 14.74 16.04
C SER A 104 4.97 15.27 16.60
N LYS A 105 5.14 16.60 16.51
CA LYS A 105 6.25 17.32 17.14
C LYS A 105 6.04 17.49 18.66
N TRP A 106 4.82 17.30 19.14
CA TRP A 106 4.46 17.52 20.51
C TRP A 106 4.50 16.22 21.31
N LEU A 107 5.11 16.27 22.46
CA LEU A 107 5.26 15.10 23.34
C LEU A 107 3.88 14.53 23.73
N GLY A 108 3.69 13.22 23.59
CA GLY A 108 2.47 12.52 23.94
C GLY A 108 1.36 12.62 22.89
N GLU A 109 1.52 13.38 21.80
CA GLU A 109 0.52 13.44 20.74
C GLU A 109 0.60 12.25 19.78
N SER A 110 1.81 11.77 19.48
CA SER A 110 1.98 10.56 18.65
C SER A 110 1.27 9.36 19.27
N GLU A 111 1.43 9.15 20.57
CA GLU A 111 0.75 8.08 21.32
C GLU A 111 -0.78 8.23 21.28
N LYS A 112 -1.28 9.47 21.42
CA LYS A 112 -2.72 9.75 21.28
C LYS A 112 -3.24 9.47 19.88
N ASN A 113 -2.46 9.81 18.86
CA ASN A 113 -2.83 9.57 17.46
C ASN A 113 -2.85 8.07 17.15
N ILE A 114 -1.87 7.31 17.65
CA ILE A 114 -1.85 5.84 17.56
C ILE A 114 -3.11 5.26 18.22
N ALA A 115 -3.36 5.59 19.48
CA ALA A 115 -4.54 5.12 20.22
C ALA A 115 -5.86 5.51 19.53
N LYS A 116 -5.91 6.72 18.95
CA LYS A 116 -7.06 7.20 18.18
C LYS A 116 -7.30 6.35 16.93
N ALA A 117 -6.26 6.03 16.15
CA ALA A 117 -6.39 5.22 14.94
C ALA A 117 -6.95 3.82 15.24
N PHE A 118 -6.45 3.14 16.26
CA PHE A 118 -6.97 1.84 16.69
C PHE A 118 -8.42 1.92 17.22
N ARG A 119 -8.76 2.99 17.92
CA ARG A 119 -10.13 3.23 18.41
C ARG A 119 -11.10 3.50 17.25
N GLU A 120 -10.72 4.31 16.26
CA GLU A 120 -11.50 4.56 15.05
C GLU A 120 -11.77 3.24 14.33
N ALA A 121 -10.72 2.46 14.06
CA ALA A 121 -10.85 1.16 13.40
C ALA A 121 -11.78 0.19 14.14
N ARG A 122 -11.70 0.17 15.49
CA ARG A 122 -12.58 -0.66 16.33
C ARG A 122 -14.04 -0.23 16.24
N ASN A 123 -14.30 1.09 16.30
CA ASN A 123 -15.64 1.64 16.25
C ASN A 123 -16.31 1.43 14.89
N GLU A 124 -15.55 1.46 13.81
CA GLU A 124 -16.03 1.26 12.45
C GLU A 124 -16.04 -0.22 12.02
N GLY A 125 -15.50 -1.12 12.84
CA GLY A 125 -15.29 -2.52 12.46
C GLY A 125 -14.35 -2.66 11.26
N ALA A 126 -13.42 -1.72 11.10
CA ALA A 126 -12.54 -1.62 9.95
C ALA A 126 -11.26 -2.46 10.08
N LEU A 127 -10.71 -2.89 8.95
CA LEU A 127 -9.32 -3.30 8.87
C LEU A 127 -8.44 -2.05 9.03
N LEU A 128 -7.52 -2.07 10.00
CA LEU A 128 -6.53 -1.01 10.18
C LEU A 128 -5.24 -1.37 9.44
N LEU A 129 -4.86 -0.54 8.47
CA LEU A 129 -3.57 -0.63 7.79
C LEU A 129 -2.72 0.58 8.17
N ILE A 130 -1.54 0.31 8.76
CA ILE A 130 -0.52 1.34 8.99
C ILE A 130 0.65 1.08 8.05
N ASP A 131 0.88 2.04 7.15
CA ASP A 131 1.95 1.97 6.16
C ASP A 131 3.22 2.64 6.71
N GLU A 132 4.39 2.08 6.33
CA GLU A 132 5.72 2.57 6.73
C GLU A 132 5.91 2.56 8.26
N VAL A 133 5.49 1.46 8.93
CA VAL A 133 5.55 1.35 10.40
C VAL A 133 6.96 1.32 10.98
N ASP A 134 7.99 1.19 10.16
CA ASP A 134 9.39 1.19 10.58
C ASP A 134 9.72 2.38 11.48
N SER A 135 9.12 3.54 11.24
CA SER A 135 9.32 4.71 12.07
C SER A 135 8.74 4.61 13.49
N PHE A 136 7.79 3.68 13.76
CA PHE A 136 7.19 3.44 15.07
C PHE A 136 7.62 2.11 15.71
N LEU A 137 8.18 1.21 14.94
CA LEU A 137 8.56 -0.12 15.41
C LEU A 137 10.07 -0.35 15.33
N GLN A 138 10.87 0.71 15.38
CA GLN A 138 12.33 0.62 15.45
C GLN A 138 12.81 -0.05 16.72
N ASP A 139 13.97 -0.70 16.64
CA ASP A 139 14.61 -1.33 17.78
C ASP A 139 14.93 -0.29 18.87
N ARG A 140 14.31 -0.44 20.03
CA ARG A 140 14.44 0.46 21.18
C ARG A 140 15.86 0.53 21.75
N ARG A 141 16.70 -0.45 21.45
CA ARG A 141 18.11 -0.46 21.89
C ARG A 141 18.93 0.65 21.24
N GLY A 142 18.48 1.16 20.09
CA GLY A 142 19.07 2.31 19.40
C GLY A 142 18.39 3.64 19.67
N ALA A 143 17.35 3.67 20.52
CA ALA A 143 16.60 4.88 20.82
C ALA A 143 17.49 5.95 21.48
N GLN A 144 17.47 7.15 20.93
CA GLN A 144 18.22 8.30 21.47
C GLN A 144 17.40 9.07 22.50
N HIS A 145 16.07 8.90 22.48
CA HIS A 145 15.14 9.65 23.33
C HIS A 145 14.06 8.74 23.94
N ASN A 146 13.64 9.05 25.16
CA ASN A 146 12.62 8.30 25.89
C ASN A 146 11.26 8.28 25.19
N TRP A 147 10.91 9.32 24.43
CA TRP A 147 9.64 9.39 23.70
C TRP A 147 9.56 8.38 22.54
N GLU A 148 10.69 8.02 21.93
CA GLU A 148 10.72 6.95 20.90
C GLU A 148 10.33 5.60 21.50
N VAL A 149 10.77 5.33 22.72
CA VAL A 149 10.39 4.13 23.48
C VAL A 149 8.91 4.14 23.84
N SER A 150 8.36 5.31 24.19
CA SER A 150 6.93 5.46 24.51
C SER A 150 6.04 5.20 23.29
N GLU A 151 6.38 5.73 22.12
CA GLU A 151 5.64 5.50 20.88
C GLU A 151 5.60 4.01 20.52
N VAL A 152 6.75 3.30 20.60
CA VAL A 152 6.81 1.85 20.37
C VAL A 152 5.91 1.11 21.38
N ASN A 153 6.01 1.43 22.66
CA ASN A 153 5.21 0.78 23.70
C ASN A 153 3.71 0.99 23.49
N GLU A 154 3.28 2.20 23.13
CA GLU A 154 1.87 2.48 22.82
C GLU A 154 1.39 1.66 21.63
N MET A 155 2.18 1.62 20.53
CA MET A 155 1.84 0.79 19.37
C MET A 155 1.67 -0.68 19.77
N LEU A 156 2.60 -1.23 20.55
CA LEU A 156 2.54 -2.61 21.02
C LEU A 156 1.30 -2.88 21.88
N THR A 157 0.95 -1.96 22.77
CA THR A 157 -0.25 -2.04 23.64
C THR A 157 -1.53 -2.06 22.81
N GLN A 158 -1.62 -1.15 21.83
CA GLN A 158 -2.79 -1.08 20.96
C GLN A 158 -2.91 -2.33 20.06
N MET A 159 -1.80 -2.82 19.51
CA MET A 159 -1.78 -4.07 18.73
C MET A 159 -2.29 -5.27 19.54
N GLU A 160 -1.88 -5.40 20.82
CA GLU A 160 -2.32 -6.52 21.68
C GLU A 160 -3.81 -6.46 22.01
N SER A 161 -4.35 -5.26 22.24
CA SER A 161 -5.73 -5.05 22.63
C SER A 161 -6.71 -5.01 21.44
N PHE A 162 -6.21 -4.98 20.19
CA PHE A 162 -7.05 -4.86 19.01
C PHE A 162 -7.62 -6.20 18.60
N SER A 163 -8.95 -6.29 18.55
CA SER A 163 -9.69 -7.52 18.23
C SER A 163 -10.02 -7.68 16.74
N GLY A 164 -9.72 -6.67 15.91
CA GLY A 164 -9.93 -6.70 14.45
C GLY A 164 -8.71 -7.19 13.68
N VAL A 165 -8.72 -6.94 12.37
CA VAL A 165 -7.56 -7.22 11.50
C VAL A 165 -6.67 -5.99 11.42
N PHE A 166 -5.42 -6.15 11.84
CA PHE A 166 -4.38 -5.15 11.79
C PHE A 166 -3.31 -5.55 10.78
N VAL A 167 -2.97 -4.65 9.87
CA VAL A 167 -1.92 -4.84 8.87
C VAL A 167 -0.90 -3.72 9.02
N ALA A 168 0.34 -4.10 9.24
CA ALA A 168 1.49 -3.19 9.19
C ALA A 168 2.28 -3.45 7.90
N SER A 169 2.73 -2.40 7.21
CA SER A 169 3.64 -2.55 6.08
C SER A 169 4.95 -1.81 6.32
N THR A 170 6.06 -2.39 5.86
CA THR A 170 7.38 -1.80 5.94
C THR A 170 8.26 -2.21 4.76
N ASN A 171 9.21 -1.37 4.41
CA ASN A 171 10.25 -1.72 3.45
C ASN A 171 11.51 -2.28 4.14
N LEU A 172 11.63 -2.09 5.46
CA LEU A 172 12.82 -2.39 6.25
C LEU A 172 12.47 -3.35 7.41
N MET A 173 12.62 -4.67 7.18
CA MET A 173 12.40 -5.66 8.25
C MET A 173 13.52 -5.67 9.30
N GLU A 174 14.76 -5.41 8.88
CA GLU A 174 15.96 -5.56 9.71
C GLU A 174 16.09 -4.52 10.83
N GLY A 175 15.32 -3.48 10.83
CA GLY A 175 15.34 -2.45 11.88
C GLY A 175 14.23 -2.56 12.91
N LEU A 176 13.32 -3.54 12.78
CA LEU A 176 12.15 -3.63 13.64
C LEU A 176 12.48 -4.22 15.02
N ASP A 177 11.82 -3.70 16.03
CA ASP A 177 11.90 -4.18 17.41
C ASP A 177 11.46 -5.66 17.54
N GLN A 178 12.25 -6.47 18.19
CA GLN A 178 12.00 -7.91 18.35
C GLN A 178 10.70 -8.19 19.13
N ALA A 179 10.33 -7.33 20.07
CA ALA A 179 9.07 -7.47 20.80
C ALA A 179 7.87 -7.16 19.88
N ALA A 180 8.02 -6.20 18.96
CA ALA A 180 7.01 -5.93 17.95
C ALA A 180 6.82 -7.14 17.01
N LEU A 181 7.91 -7.72 16.53
CA LEU A 181 7.87 -8.86 15.63
C LEU A 181 7.15 -10.08 16.24
N ARG A 182 7.26 -10.28 17.55
CA ARG A 182 6.58 -11.38 18.27
C ARG A 182 5.07 -11.18 18.39
N ARG A 183 4.57 -9.96 18.23
CA ARG A 183 3.15 -9.64 18.34
C ARG A 183 2.38 -9.78 17.03
N PHE A 184 3.08 -9.91 15.92
CA PHE A 184 2.46 -10.26 14.65
C PHE A 184 2.22 -11.77 14.57
N ASP A 185 1.00 -12.13 14.24
CA ASP A 185 0.59 -13.53 14.06
C ASP A 185 1.21 -14.10 12.79
N LEU A 186 1.34 -13.28 11.74
CA LEU A 186 1.98 -13.65 10.48
C LEU A 186 2.88 -12.53 9.96
N LYS A 187 4.05 -12.91 9.45
CA LYS A 187 4.99 -12.04 8.76
C LYS A 187 5.10 -12.53 7.33
N VAL A 188 4.76 -11.68 6.37
CA VAL A 188 4.69 -12.02 4.95
C VAL A 188 5.75 -11.24 4.19
N LYS A 189 6.68 -11.96 3.58
CA LYS A 189 7.68 -11.37 2.71
C LYS A 189 7.12 -11.19 1.31
N PHE A 190 7.11 -9.97 0.85
CA PHE A 190 6.89 -9.62 -0.55
C PHE A 190 8.24 -9.49 -1.24
N ASP A 191 8.32 -9.90 -2.50
CA ASP A 191 9.57 -9.85 -3.26
C ASP A 191 9.32 -9.31 -4.68
N PHE A 192 10.38 -9.19 -5.45
CA PHE A 192 10.30 -8.88 -6.87
C PHE A 192 9.54 -9.97 -7.62
N LEU A 193 8.89 -9.59 -8.72
CA LEU A 193 8.11 -10.51 -9.53
C LEU A 193 8.97 -11.65 -10.09
N ARG A 194 8.43 -12.85 -10.05
CA ARG A 194 8.96 -13.97 -10.84
C ARG A 194 8.68 -13.73 -12.33
N ALA A 195 9.44 -14.40 -13.20
CA ALA A 195 9.31 -14.25 -14.64
C ALA A 195 7.88 -14.55 -15.14
N ASP A 196 7.24 -15.60 -14.60
CA ASP A 196 5.87 -15.99 -14.93
C ASP A 196 4.86 -14.90 -14.53
N GLN A 197 5.02 -14.31 -13.35
CA GLN A 197 4.17 -13.22 -12.86
C GLN A 197 4.37 -11.93 -13.67
N ALA A 198 5.63 -11.60 -14.00
CA ALA A 198 5.96 -10.44 -14.82
C ALA A 198 5.35 -10.55 -16.24
N LEU A 199 5.39 -11.74 -16.85
CA LEU A 199 4.76 -12.03 -18.15
C LEU A 199 3.23 -11.90 -18.07
N GLY A 200 2.61 -12.46 -17.04
CA GLY A 200 1.17 -12.33 -16.83
C GLY A 200 0.71 -10.89 -16.67
N LEU A 201 1.44 -10.09 -15.87
CA LEU A 201 1.15 -8.66 -15.72
C LEU A 201 1.37 -7.88 -17.02
N LEU A 202 2.44 -8.19 -17.79
CA LEU A 202 2.69 -7.56 -19.08
C LEU A 202 1.51 -7.78 -20.02
N SER A 203 1.03 -9.02 -20.14
CA SER A 203 -0.11 -9.37 -21.00
C SER A 203 -1.38 -8.64 -20.59
N ARG A 204 -1.69 -8.59 -19.29
CA ARG A 204 -2.86 -7.86 -18.77
C ARG A 204 -2.78 -6.36 -19.02
N HIS A 205 -1.61 -5.76 -18.86
CA HIS A 205 -1.43 -4.33 -19.12
C HIS A 205 -1.50 -4.02 -20.63
N CYS A 206 -0.99 -4.90 -21.49
CA CYS A 206 -1.18 -4.77 -22.93
C CYS A 206 -2.68 -4.79 -23.29
N GLU A 207 -3.44 -5.73 -22.73
CA GLU A 207 -4.89 -5.81 -22.92
C GLU A 207 -5.61 -4.54 -22.43
N GLY A 208 -5.33 -4.10 -21.20
CA GLY A 208 -5.93 -2.92 -20.60
C GLY A 208 -5.61 -1.60 -21.34
N LEU A 209 -4.47 -1.53 -22.02
CA LEU A 209 -4.07 -0.39 -22.86
C LEU A 209 -4.49 -0.54 -24.34
N GLY A 210 -5.17 -1.63 -24.71
CA GLY A 210 -5.55 -1.91 -26.10
C GLY A 210 -4.37 -2.17 -27.04
N LEU A 211 -3.24 -2.65 -26.48
CA LEU A 211 -2.03 -2.98 -27.24
C LEU A 211 -2.08 -4.43 -27.74
N GLN A 212 -1.30 -4.73 -28.76
CA GLN A 212 -1.06 -6.11 -29.15
C GLN A 212 -0.38 -6.89 -28.04
N GLN A 213 -0.67 -8.18 -27.94
CA GLN A 213 -0.03 -9.07 -26.96
C GLN A 213 1.49 -9.14 -27.23
N PRO A 214 2.30 -9.28 -26.16
CA PRO A 214 3.75 -9.27 -26.29
C PRO A 214 4.27 -10.47 -27.07
N LEU A 215 5.13 -10.21 -28.04
CA LEU A 215 5.82 -11.22 -28.84
C LEU A 215 6.93 -11.91 -28.01
N PRO A 216 7.49 -13.05 -28.48
CA PRO A 216 8.55 -13.76 -27.75
C PRO A 216 9.78 -12.91 -27.42
N GLU A 217 10.08 -11.88 -28.21
CA GLU A 217 11.19 -10.97 -27.95
C GLU A 217 10.91 -10.09 -26.71
N GLU A 218 9.74 -9.47 -26.62
CA GLU A 218 9.32 -8.68 -25.46
C GLU A 218 9.20 -9.56 -24.20
N GLN A 219 8.69 -10.78 -24.35
CA GLN A 219 8.62 -11.76 -23.28
C GLN A 219 10.01 -12.12 -22.74
N ALA A 220 10.98 -12.32 -23.63
CA ALA A 220 12.36 -12.60 -23.24
C ALA A 220 13.04 -11.41 -22.55
N ARG A 221 12.73 -10.18 -22.96
CA ARG A 221 13.25 -8.95 -22.31
C ARG A 221 12.70 -8.79 -20.90
N ILE A 222 11.38 -8.89 -20.72
CA ILE A 222 10.76 -8.72 -19.41
C ILE A 222 11.20 -9.80 -18.41
N SER A 223 11.39 -11.04 -18.86
CA SER A 223 11.83 -12.16 -18.02
C SER A 223 13.26 -12.00 -17.46
N ARG A 224 14.05 -11.09 -18.01
CA ARG A 224 15.41 -10.77 -17.52
C ARG A 224 15.42 -9.70 -16.44
N LEU A 225 14.30 -9.03 -16.18
CA LEU A 225 14.21 -7.98 -15.18
C LEU A 225 14.03 -8.57 -13.78
N VAL A 226 15.11 -8.64 -13.02
CA VAL A 226 15.15 -9.27 -11.69
C VAL A 226 14.62 -8.39 -10.56
N SER A 227 14.41 -7.08 -10.81
CA SER A 227 13.96 -6.12 -9.79
C SER A 227 12.59 -5.51 -10.10
N LEU A 228 11.82 -6.18 -10.96
CA LEU A 228 10.50 -5.71 -11.39
C LEU A 228 9.46 -5.92 -10.28
N THR A 229 8.59 -4.92 -10.09
CA THR A 229 7.49 -4.95 -9.13
C THR A 229 6.17 -4.56 -9.79
N PRO A 230 5.00 -4.91 -9.22
CA PRO A 230 3.71 -4.41 -9.70
C PRO A 230 3.63 -2.88 -9.72
N GLY A 231 4.33 -2.21 -8.81
CA GLY A 231 4.43 -0.75 -8.73
C GLY A 231 5.06 -0.11 -9.95
N ASP A 232 6.00 -0.79 -10.61
CA ASP A 232 6.64 -0.31 -11.86
C ASP A 232 5.63 -0.29 -13.00
N PHE A 233 4.83 -1.33 -13.14
CA PHE A 233 3.73 -1.35 -14.10
C PHE A 233 2.75 -0.21 -13.85
N ALA A 234 2.35 -0.01 -12.60
CA ALA A 234 1.45 1.09 -12.23
C ALA A 234 2.09 2.47 -12.52
N ALA A 235 3.39 2.63 -12.31
CA ALA A 235 4.11 3.87 -12.64
C ALA A 235 4.11 4.14 -14.15
N VAL A 236 4.46 3.13 -14.95
CA VAL A 236 4.50 3.24 -16.43
C VAL A 236 3.11 3.51 -17.00
N VAL A 237 2.07 2.84 -16.49
CA VAL A 237 0.68 3.10 -16.92
C VAL A 237 0.25 4.53 -16.58
N ARG A 238 0.67 5.08 -15.42
CA ARG A 238 0.40 6.50 -15.12
C ARG A 238 1.11 7.44 -16.09
N GLN A 239 2.31 7.10 -16.57
CA GLN A 239 3.03 7.88 -17.57
C GLN A 239 2.29 7.93 -18.92
N HIS A 240 1.50 6.91 -19.26
CA HIS A 240 0.71 6.85 -20.49
C HIS A 240 -0.17 8.10 -20.69
N ARG A 241 -0.63 8.76 -19.61
CA ARG A 241 -1.46 9.98 -19.66
C ARG A 241 -0.76 11.16 -20.35
N PHE A 242 0.54 11.26 -20.30
CA PHE A 242 1.34 12.37 -20.85
C PHE A 242 2.45 11.88 -21.81
N ARG A 243 2.75 10.59 -21.79
CA ARG A 243 3.68 9.93 -22.73
C ARG A 243 3.00 8.66 -23.23
N PRO A 244 2.21 8.74 -24.33
CA PRO A 244 1.44 7.61 -24.81
C PRO A 244 2.31 6.39 -25.12
N ILE A 245 1.91 5.25 -24.58
CA ILE A 245 2.52 3.94 -24.85
C ILE A 245 1.69 3.34 -25.99
N THR A 246 2.32 3.10 -27.13
CA THR A 246 1.65 2.71 -28.37
C THR A 246 1.93 1.27 -28.78
N SER A 247 2.80 0.55 -28.08
CA SER A 247 3.13 -0.84 -28.37
C SER A 247 3.64 -1.59 -27.15
N ALA A 248 3.62 -2.91 -27.19
CA ALA A 248 4.22 -3.78 -26.17
C ALA A 248 5.73 -3.50 -26.01
N THR A 249 6.44 -3.25 -27.11
CA THR A 249 7.85 -2.88 -27.11
C THR A 249 8.11 -1.58 -26.32
N ALA A 250 7.25 -0.56 -26.51
CA ALA A 250 7.35 0.70 -25.79
C ALA A 250 7.07 0.51 -24.28
N LEU A 251 6.10 -0.35 -23.93
CA LEU A 251 5.78 -0.71 -22.55
C LEU A 251 6.97 -1.40 -21.88
N VAL A 252 7.57 -2.41 -22.51
CA VAL A 252 8.75 -3.12 -21.98
C VAL A 252 9.94 -2.18 -21.83
N SER A 253 10.21 -1.30 -22.81
CA SER A 253 11.30 -0.32 -22.71
C SER A 253 11.09 0.67 -21.56
N ALA A 254 9.87 1.06 -21.28
CA ALA A 254 9.57 1.92 -20.13
C ALA A 254 9.79 1.17 -18.79
N LEU A 255 9.41 -0.11 -18.70
CA LEU A 255 9.68 -0.95 -17.52
C LEU A 255 11.17 -1.20 -17.30
N GLU A 256 11.95 -1.41 -18.37
CA GLU A 256 13.41 -1.50 -18.29
C GLU A 256 14.02 -0.21 -17.71
N ALA A 257 13.53 0.95 -18.16
CA ALA A 257 13.98 2.24 -17.64
C ALA A 257 13.66 2.42 -16.13
N GLU A 258 12.47 2.01 -15.68
CA GLU A 258 12.12 2.03 -14.25
C GLU A 258 13.04 1.11 -13.43
N CYS A 259 13.33 -0.10 -13.91
CA CYS A 259 14.27 -1.00 -13.26
C CYS A 259 15.71 -0.45 -13.23
N ALA A 260 16.15 0.22 -14.29
CA ALA A 260 17.49 0.81 -14.36
C ALA A 260 17.70 1.91 -13.32
N VAL A 261 16.68 2.72 -13.04
CA VAL A 261 16.73 3.75 -11.99
C VAL A 261 17.00 3.12 -10.62
N LYS A 262 16.39 1.99 -10.30
CA LYS A 262 16.60 1.29 -9.02
C LYS A 262 18.05 0.83 -8.84
N HIS A 263 18.70 0.40 -9.91
CA HIS A 263 20.11 -0.02 -9.86
C HIS A 263 21.09 1.15 -9.86
N GLY A 264 20.72 2.30 -10.43
CA GLY A 264 21.54 3.51 -10.47
C GLY A 264 21.69 4.20 -9.12
N THR A 265 20.71 4.08 -8.22
CA THR A 265 20.78 4.65 -6.86
C THR A 265 21.72 3.89 -5.92
N ASN A 266 22.17 2.69 -6.28
CA ASN A 266 23.18 1.92 -5.52
C ASN A 266 24.64 2.26 -5.87
N ARG A 267 24.90 3.15 -6.82
CA ARG A 267 26.25 3.70 -7.00
C ARG A 267 26.46 4.76 -5.95
N ALA A 268 27.19 4.42 -4.89
CA ALA A 268 27.74 5.38 -3.95
C ALA A 268 28.42 6.50 -4.75
N ILE A 269 27.97 7.74 -4.57
CA ILE A 269 28.68 8.92 -5.03
C ILE A 269 29.90 9.02 -4.12
N GLY A 270 31.00 8.38 -4.56
CA GLY A 270 32.30 8.59 -3.95
C GLY A 270 32.72 10.03 -4.25
N PHE A 271 32.70 10.88 -3.25
CA PHE A 271 33.47 12.12 -3.29
C PHE A 271 34.94 11.72 -3.24
N LEU A 272 35.65 12.01 -4.33
CA LEU A 272 37.11 12.12 -4.36
C LEU A 272 37.53 13.47 -3.73
#